data_30a377f4d8ab6dad69b7025aeab97945
#
_entry.id   30a377f4d8ab6dad69b7025aeab97945
#
_cell.length_a   1.000
_cell.length_b   1.000
_cell.length_c   1.000
_cell.angle_alpha   90.00
_cell.angle_beta   90.00
_cell.angle_gamma   90.00
#
_symmetry.space_group_name_H-M   'P 1'
#
loop_
_entity.id
_entity.type
_entity.pdbx_description
1 polymer ?
#
loop_
_entity_poly.entity_id
_entity_poly.type
_entity_poly.pdbx_seq_one_letter_code
_entity_poly.pdbx_strand_id
1 'polypeptide(L)'
;MKTFHDLPTVSAERAQAGKAYQEFLRVPALSVGVYVLAAGAADPQQPHKEDEVYYVVRGRARMRVASEEHVVKTGSVIFVPAKVEHCFFDVSEELEVLVFFVPAESQ
;
A
#
# COMPACT_ATOMS: atom_id res chain seq x y z
N MET A 1 0.04 22.15 -9.02
CA MET A 1 -0.06 20.76 -8.50
C MET A 1 -1.14 19.99 -9.24
N LYS A 2 -0.87 18.74 -9.58
CA LYS A 2 -1.86 17.87 -10.20
C LYS A 2 -2.87 17.40 -9.16
N THR A 3 -4.16 17.63 -9.39
CA THR A 3 -5.21 17.28 -8.43
C THR A 3 -6.04 16.07 -8.84
N PHE A 4 -6.06 15.71 -10.13
CA PHE A 4 -6.80 14.56 -10.62
C PHE A 4 -5.82 13.46 -11.04
N HIS A 5 -6.04 12.25 -10.57
CA HIS A 5 -5.19 11.09 -10.88
C HIS A 5 -6.05 9.93 -11.35
N ASP A 6 -5.52 9.16 -12.27
CA ASP A 6 -6.17 7.99 -12.81
C ASP A 6 -5.35 6.76 -12.43
N LEU A 7 -5.90 5.91 -11.59
CA LEU A 7 -5.15 4.80 -11.02
C LEU A 7 -4.57 3.85 -12.08
N PRO A 8 -5.30 3.45 -13.14
CA PRO A 8 -4.70 2.62 -14.17
C PRO A 8 -3.45 3.24 -14.81
N THR A 9 -3.46 4.56 -15.02
CA THR A 9 -2.31 5.28 -15.57
C THR A 9 -1.13 5.25 -14.60
N VAL A 10 -1.38 5.55 -13.33
CA VAL A 10 -0.34 5.51 -12.29
C VAL A 10 0.24 4.11 -12.14
N SER A 11 -0.61 3.10 -12.16
CA SER A 11 -0.19 1.72 -12.02
C SER A 11 0.67 1.27 -13.20
N ALA A 12 0.32 1.70 -14.42
CA ALA A 12 1.12 1.42 -15.62
C ALA A 12 2.50 2.09 -15.54
N GLU A 13 2.56 3.33 -15.08
CA GLU A 13 3.82 4.04 -14.87
C GLU A 13 4.71 3.33 -13.86
N ARG A 14 4.10 2.86 -12.75
CA ARG A 14 4.81 2.07 -11.75
C ARG A 14 5.42 0.80 -12.36
N ALA A 15 4.62 0.08 -13.14
CA ALA A 15 5.06 -1.15 -13.77
C ALA A 15 6.22 -0.90 -14.75
N GLN A 16 6.14 0.15 -15.56
CA GLN A 16 7.20 0.53 -16.50
C GLN A 16 8.49 0.92 -15.77
N ALA A 17 8.37 1.56 -14.62
CA ALA A 17 9.53 1.93 -13.80
C ALA A 17 10.13 0.75 -13.04
N GLY A 18 9.46 -0.42 -13.03
CA GLY A 18 9.94 -1.60 -12.32
C GLY A 18 9.90 -1.46 -10.81
N LYS A 19 9.04 -0.59 -10.28
CA LYS A 19 8.95 -0.33 -8.83
C LYS A 19 7.78 -1.09 -8.24
N ALA A 20 7.97 -1.62 -7.01
CA ALA A 20 6.86 -2.19 -6.26
C ALA A 20 5.92 -1.08 -5.77
N TYR A 21 6.47 0.04 -5.35
CA TYR A 21 5.72 1.18 -4.81
C TYR A 21 5.98 2.44 -5.64
N GLN A 22 4.91 3.15 -5.97
CA GLN A 22 4.97 4.42 -6.71
C GLN A 22 4.13 5.47 -5.98
N GLU A 23 4.79 6.47 -5.38
CA GLU A 23 4.09 7.62 -4.82
C GLU A 23 3.65 8.52 -5.98
N PHE A 24 2.42 9.01 -5.94
CA PHE A 24 1.91 9.88 -7.01
C PHE A 24 1.27 11.17 -6.49
N LEU A 25 1.10 11.30 -5.18
CA LEU A 25 0.55 12.51 -4.55
C LEU A 25 1.31 12.76 -3.26
N ARG A 26 1.77 14.00 -3.06
CA ARG A 26 2.44 14.38 -1.83
C ARG A 26 2.14 15.84 -1.50
N VAL A 27 1.60 16.03 -0.31
CA VAL A 27 1.49 17.34 0.36
C VAL A 27 1.92 17.12 1.80
N PRO A 28 2.20 18.16 2.59
CA PRO A 28 2.66 17.92 3.98
C PRO A 28 1.69 17.07 4.81
N ALA A 29 0.38 17.19 4.57
CA ALA A 29 -0.63 16.49 5.35
C ALA A 29 -0.76 15.01 5.01
N LEU A 30 -0.39 14.60 3.78
CA LEU A 30 -0.49 13.18 3.39
C LEU A 30 0.34 12.89 2.14
N SER A 31 0.69 11.62 1.96
CA SER A 31 1.16 11.11 0.67
C SER A 31 0.34 9.89 0.29
N VAL A 32 0.20 9.67 -1.02
CA VAL A 32 -0.56 8.55 -1.57
C VAL A 32 0.27 7.86 -2.64
N GLY A 33 0.30 6.54 -2.60
CA GLY A 33 0.98 5.75 -3.59
C GLY A 33 0.24 4.47 -3.91
N VAL A 34 0.73 3.75 -4.90
CA VAL A 34 0.23 2.43 -5.27
C VAL A 34 1.34 1.40 -5.04
N TYR A 35 0.98 0.30 -4.37
CA TYR A 35 1.90 -0.79 -4.03
C TYR A 35 1.38 -2.08 -4.62
N VAL A 36 2.25 -2.84 -5.29
CA VAL A 36 1.87 -4.09 -5.93
C VAL A 36 2.82 -5.20 -5.48
N LEU A 37 2.23 -6.32 -5.07
CA LEU A 37 2.96 -7.54 -4.71
C LEU A 37 2.48 -8.68 -5.61
N ALA A 38 3.41 -9.34 -6.28
CA ALA A 38 3.10 -10.51 -7.07
C ALA A 38 2.64 -11.66 -6.16
N ALA A 39 1.85 -12.59 -6.72
CA ALA A 39 1.48 -13.80 -6.00
C ALA A 39 2.75 -14.50 -5.50
N GLY A 40 2.76 -14.93 -4.24
CA GLY A 40 3.89 -15.59 -3.61
C GLY A 40 5.03 -14.67 -3.17
N ALA A 41 4.94 -13.36 -3.45
CA ALA A 41 5.99 -12.42 -3.06
C ALA A 41 5.97 -12.16 -1.55
N ALA A 42 7.15 -11.85 -1.01
CA ALA A 42 7.29 -11.39 0.36
C ALA A 42 7.11 -9.87 0.41
N ASP A 43 6.59 -9.39 1.53
CA ASP A 43 6.42 -7.97 1.80
C ASP A 43 7.47 -7.52 2.81
N PRO A 44 8.55 -6.85 2.39
CA PRO A 44 9.66 -6.50 3.27
C PRO A 44 9.44 -5.21 4.04
N GLN A 45 8.23 -4.89 4.40
CA GLN A 45 7.93 -3.62 5.04
C GLN A 45 8.54 -3.49 6.43
N GLN A 46 8.90 -2.24 6.75
CA GLN A 46 9.36 -1.82 8.07
C GLN A 46 8.29 -0.92 8.68
N PRO A 47 8.20 -0.85 10.02
CA PRO A 47 7.27 0.10 10.64
C PRO A 47 7.53 1.53 10.18
N HIS A 48 6.47 2.28 9.94
CA HIS A 48 6.55 3.67 9.50
C HIS A 48 6.29 4.63 10.66
N LYS A 49 6.80 5.85 10.53
CA LYS A 49 6.61 6.90 11.55
C LYS A 49 5.22 7.53 11.47
N GLU A 50 4.56 7.36 10.35
CA GLU A 50 3.23 7.93 10.06
C GLU A 50 2.15 6.90 10.28
N ASP A 51 0.91 7.37 10.50
CA ASP A 51 -0.25 6.49 10.37
C ASP A 51 -0.43 6.13 8.90
N GLU A 52 -1.00 4.97 8.64
CA GLU A 52 -1.10 4.44 7.30
C GLU A 52 -2.47 3.80 7.09
N VAL A 53 -3.06 4.03 5.91
CA VAL A 53 -4.28 3.34 5.51
C VAL A 53 -4.02 2.65 4.18
N TYR A 54 -4.38 1.37 4.09
CA TYR A 54 -4.39 0.63 2.83
C TYR A 54 -5.82 0.46 2.34
N TYR A 55 -6.01 0.61 1.04
CA TYR A 55 -7.24 0.20 0.37
C TYR A 55 -6.87 -0.83 -0.70
N VAL A 56 -7.42 -2.04 -0.59
CA VAL A 56 -7.13 -3.11 -1.54
C VAL A 56 -7.95 -2.88 -2.81
N VAL A 57 -7.27 -2.61 -3.91
CA VAL A 57 -7.89 -2.38 -5.22
C VAL A 57 -8.23 -3.70 -5.89
N ARG A 58 -7.30 -4.67 -5.82
CA ARG A 58 -7.50 -6.02 -6.37
C ARG A 58 -6.55 -7.00 -5.72
N GLY A 59 -6.87 -8.28 -5.86
CA GLY A 59 -6.02 -9.35 -5.36
C GLY A 59 -6.50 -9.91 -4.04
N ARG A 60 -5.70 -10.81 -3.48
CA ARG A 60 -6.04 -11.51 -2.25
C ARG A 60 -4.77 -11.90 -1.50
N ALA A 61 -4.76 -11.67 -0.19
CA ALA A 61 -3.62 -11.97 0.67
C ALA A 61 -4.11 -12.11 2.12
N ARG A 62 -3.19 -12.38 3.02
CA ARG A 62 -3.40 -12.19 4.45
C ARG A 62 -2.63 -10.95 4.88
N MET A 63 -3.13 -10.28 5.91
CA MET A 63 -2.49 -9.08 6.46
C MET A 63 -2.36 -9.25 7.96
N ARG A 64 -1.19 -8.91 8.50
CA ARG A 64 -0.96 -8.85 9.93
C ARG A 64 -0.66 -7.41 10.33
N VAL A 65 -1.36 -6.92 11.35
CA VAL A 65 -1.09 -5.64 11.99
C VAL A 65 -0.92 -5.93 13.48
N ALA A 66 0.29 -5.73 14.01
CA ALA A 66 0.67 -6.21 15.35
C ALA A 66 0.40 -7.71 15.45
N SER A 67 -0.50 -8.15 16.34
CA SER A 67 -0.85 -9.57 16.50
C SER A 67 -2.14 -9.96 15.78
N GLU A 68 -2.80 -9.02 15.13
CA GLU A 68 -4.09 -9.27 14.47
C GLU A 68 -3.88 -9.66 13.01
N GLU A 69 -4.52 -10.74 12.56
CA GLU A 69 -4.39 -11.26 11.19
C GLU A 69 -5.76 -11.47 10.57
N HIS A 70 -5.89 -11.03 9.31
CA HIS A 70 -7.13 -11.23 8.54
C HIS A 70 -6.80 -11.47 7.08
N VAL A 71 -7.72 -12.14 6.39
CA VAL A 71 -7.71 -12.20 4.93
C VAL A 71 -8.15 -10.83 4.40
N VAL A 72 -7.42 -10.32 3.41
CA VAL A 72 -7.76 -9.07 2.73
C VAL A 72 -7.98 -9.34 1.25
N LYS A 73 -8.89 -8.59 0.65
CA LYS A 73 -9.32 -8.75 -0.74
C LYS A 73 -9.83 -7.41 -1.27
N THR A 74 -10.25 -7.37 -2.52
CA THR A 74 -10.81 -6.15 -3.13
C THR A 74 -11.83 -5.50 -2.19
N GLY A 75 -11.61 -4.24 -1.89
CA GLY A 75 -12.48 -3.46 -1.01
C GLY A 75 -12.08 -3.45 0.46
N SER A 76 -11.09 -4.24 0.86
CA SER A 76 -10.60 -4.21 2.25
C SER A 76 -9.90 -2.89 2.54
N VAL A 77 -10.15 -2.36 3.74
CA VAL A 77 -9.49 -1.15 4.25
C VAL A 77 -8.78 -1.52 5.54
N ILE A 78 -7.50 -1.21 5.63
CA ILE A 78 -6.68 -1.56 6.78
C ILE A 78 -6.04 -0.29 7.34
N PHE A 79 -6.20 -0.05 8.64
CA PHE A 79 -5.53 1.02 9.34
C PHE A 79 -4.32 0.47 10.09
N VAL A 80 -3.15 1.10 9.89
CA VAL A 80 -1.92 0.75 10.58
C VAL A 80 -1.46 1.97 11.37
N PRO A 81 -1.52 1.93 12.71
CA PRO A 81 -0.99 3.03 13.52
C PRO A 81 0.50 3.23 13.31
N ALA A 82 0.97 4.45 13.52
CA ALA A 82 2.39 4.78 13.44
C ALA A 82 3.24 3.81 14.27
N LYS A 83 4.36 3.38 13.73
CA LYS A 83 5.37 2.54 14.39
C LYS A 83 4.93 1.11 14.68
N VAL A 84 3.78 0.69 14.19
CA VAL A 84 3.27 -0.68 14.40
C VAL A 84 3.78 -1.59 13.30
N GLU A 85 4.28 -2.76 13.69
CA GLU A 85 4.72 -3.79 12.74
C GLU A 85 3.53 -4.32 11.95
N HIS A 86 3.71 -4.47 10.65
CA HIS A 86 2.68 -4.96 9.75
C HIS A 86 3.30 -5.55 8.50
N CYS A 87 2.58 -6.48 7.88
CA CYS A 87 2.99 -7.01 6.57
C CYS A 87 1.82 -7.73 5.90
N PHE A 88 1.83 -7.71 4.58
CA PHE A 88 1.04 -8.65 3.79
C PHE A 88 1.82 -9.96 3.69
N PHE A 89 1.11 -11.09 3.68
CA PHE A 89 1.73 -12.40 3.51
C PHE A 89 0.72 -13.35 2.87
N ASP A 90 1.20 -14.52 2.43
CA ASP A 90 0.38 -15.50 1.72
C ASP A 90 -0.42 -14.83 0.60
N VAL A 91 0.28 -14.08 -0.26
CA VAL A 91 -0.32 -13.41 -1.40
C VAL A 91 -0.71 -14.49 -2.42
N SER A 92 -2.01 -14.78 -2.52
CA SER A 92 -2.52 -15.84 -3.40
C SER A 92 -2.87 -15.32 -4.79
N GLU A 93 -3.21 -14.03 -4.91
CA GLU A 93 -3.46 -13.36 -6.18
C GLU A 93 -2.72 -12.04 -6.15
N GLU A 94 -2.15 -11.62 -7.27
CA GLU A 94 -1.40 -10.36 -7.34
C GLU A 94 -2.20 -9.25 -6.66
N LEU A 95 -1.56 -8.61 -5.68
CA LEU A 95 -2.19 -7.64 -4.80
C LEU A 95 -1.82 -6.24 -5.24
N GLU A 96 -2.83 -5.40 -5.43
CA GLU A 96 -2.62 -3.98 -5.69
C GLU A 96 -3.37 -3.18 -4.64
N VAL A 97 -2.66 -2.30 -3.95
CA VAL A 97 -3.24 -1.49 -2.87
C VAL A 97 -2.89 -0.03 -3.06
N LEU A 98 -3.84 0.85 -2.70
CA LEU A 98 -3.55 2.25 -2.48
C LEU A 98 -3.04 2.41 -1.06
N VAL A 99 -2.01 3.22 -0.90
CA VAL A 99 -1.37 3.47 0.40
C VAL A 99 -1.44 4.95 0.71
N PHE A 100 -2.02 5.27 1.85
CA PHE A 100 -2.15 6.65 2.34
C PHE A 100 -1.32 6.78 3.60
N PHE A 101 -0.35 7.70 3.61
CA PHE A 101 0.43 8.04 4.81
C PHE A 101 -0.02 9.39 5.33
N VAL A 102 -0.23 9.50 6.64
CA VAL A 102 -0.69 10.72 7.31
C VAL A 102 0.19 10.96 8.54
N PRO A 103 0.99 12.02 8.54
CA PRO A 103 1.34 12.94 7.45
C PRO A 103 2.08 12.23 6.31
N ALA A 104 2.54 12.99 5.33
CA ALA A 104 3.26 12.40 4.20
C ALA A 104 4.44 11.55 4.69
N GLU A 105 4.67 10.43 3.99
CA GLU A 105 5.73 9.49 4.35
C GLU A 105 7.08 10.19 4.45
N SER A 106 7.83 9.92 5.53
CA SER A 106 9.19 10.42 5.72
C SER A 106 10.15 9.82 4.70
N GLN A 107 11.09 10.60 4.28
CA GLN A 107 12.11 10.15 3.33
C GLN A 107 13.49 10.08 3.98
#